data_a300c71535a72db66db48a343728f01b
#
_entry.id   a300c71535a72db66db48a343728f01b
#
_cell.length_a   1.000
_cell.length_b   1.000
_cell.length_c   1.000
_cell.angle_alpha   90.00
_cell.angle_beta   90.00
_cell.angle_gamma   90.00
#
_symmetry.space_group_name_H-M   'P 1'
#
loop_
_entity.id
_entity.type
_entity.pdbx_description
1 polymer ?
#
loop_
_entity_poly.entity_id
_entity_poly.type
_entity_poly.pdbx_seq_one_letter_code
_entity_poly.pdbx_strand_id
1 'polypeptide(L)'
;LLGAEINGLRLTEVRADVGDRVKRGQVLAVLQSEALEVDVAQAKAAVAEAEAMLEEAKANAARARAIQGEGALSDQQIAQMLTAEKTAGARLAAHRATLAQQLLRLKYTRIIASDDGIISARAATLGAVVAQGQELFRLIRQARLEWRAEVTAADLAAIKPGQNVNVRVRAGGLPDGTAGSISGRVRMISPTVDPQTRNAIVFIELPGGFAAGLRPGMFATGEIQIDRKTAMTVPQSAIVLRDGFQHVFVVGEGQRVKLTKVQLGRRDGARFEVLSGISATQSVVALGAAFLSDGDTVRVDGTAARK
;
A
#
# COMPACT_ATOMS: atom_id res chain seq x y z
N LEU A 1 1.14 11.01 6.57
CA LEU A 1 1.40 12.35 7.12
C LEU A 1 1.98 12.20 8.52
N LEU A 2 2.96 13.02 8.86
CA LEU A 2 3.54 13.16 10.19
C LEU A 2 3.37 14.62 10.61
N GLY A 3 2.52 14.84 11.60
CA GLY A 3 2.17 16.18 12.08
C GLY A 3 2.63 16.42 13.51
N ALA A 4 2.53 17.67 13.96
CA ALA A 4 2.73 18.03 15.34
C ALA A 4 1.54 17.56 16.20
N GLU A 5 1.81 16.88 17.32
CA GLU A 5 0.79 16.44 18.28
C GLU A 5 0.55 17.47 19.40
N ILE A 6 1.38 18.52 19.45
CA ILE A 6 1.34 19.60 20.43
C ILE A 6 1.41 20.95 19.70
N ASN A 7 0.83 21.99 20.28
CA ASN A 7 0.82 23.34 19.72
C ASN A 7 1.73 24.31 20.50
N GLY A 8 2.05 25.43 19.84
CA GLY A 8 2.70 26.59 20.48
C GLY A 8 4.19 26.41 20.76
N LEU A 9 4.81 25.32 20.32
CA LEU A 9 6.24 25.09 20.49
C LEU A 9 7.01 25.41 19.22
N ARG A 10 8.23 25.95 19.40
CA ARG A 10 9.15 26.28 18.31
C ARG A 10 9.94 25.04 17.88
N LEU A 11 10.15 24.90 16.59
CA LEU A 11 11.02 23.88 16.02
C LEU A 11 12.48 24.26 16.23
N THR A 12 13.22 23.47 17.01
CA THR A 12 14.63 23.71 17.37
C THR A 12 15.59 22.91 16.51
N GLU A 13 15.16 21.74 16.02
CA GLU A 13 15.99 20.90 15.15
C GLU A 13 15.15 20.25 14.06
N VAL A 14 15.75 20.13 12.88
CA VAL A 14 15.24 19.35 11.75
C VAL A 14 16.35 18.37 11.35
N ARG A 15 16.09 17.06 11.49
CA ARG A 15 17.09 16.00 11.32
C ARG A 15 16.86 15.13 10.08
N ALA A 16 15.82 15.44 9.31
CA ALA A 16 15.51 14.71 8.08
C ALA A 16 15.06 15.67 6.98
N ASP A 17 15.41 15.35 5.73
CA ASP A 17 15.02 16.12 4.56
C ASP A 17 14.33 15.26 3.50
N VAL A 18 13.83 15.91 2.46
CA VAL A 18 13.16 15.24 1.34
C VAL A 18 14.14 14.30 0.64
N GLY A 19 13.72 13.05 0.44
CA GLY A 19 14.54 12.00 -0.14
C GLY A 19 15.21 11.07 0.88
N ASP A 20 15.30 11.47 2.15
CA ASP A 20 15.93 10.66 3.18
C ASP A 20 15.16 9.38 3.46
N ARG A 21 15.92 8.29 3.65
CA ARG A 21 15.40 7.02 4.16
C ARG A 21 15.43 7.03 5.68
N VAL A 22 14.26 6.81 6.28
CA VAL A 22 14.09 6.84 7.73
C VAL A 22 13.56 5.51 8.25
N LYS A 23 13.91 5.18 9.49
CA LYS A 23 13.43 3.98 10.19
C LYS A 23 12.33 4.35 11.18
N ARG A 24 11.44 3.42 11.44
CA ARG A 24 10.41 3.57 12.47
C ARG A 24 11.03 3.98 13.80
N GLY A 25 10.48 5.02 14.44
CA GLY A 25 10.98 5.56 15.69
C GLY A 25 12.15 6.54 15.55
N GLN A 26 12.70 6.74 14.35
CA GLN A 26 13.74 7.73 14.12
C GLN A 26 13.19 9.14 14.34
N VAL A 27 13.94 9.97 15.08
CA VAL A 27 13.60 11.39 15.32
C VAL A 27 13.88 12.18 14.05
N LEU A 28 12.84 12.84 13.53
CA LEU A 28 12.90 13.67 12.32
C LEU A 28 13.05 15.16 12.63
N ALA A 29 12.45 15.59 13.73
CA ALA A 29 12.54 16.96 14.20
C ALA A 29 12.34 17.01 15.72
N VAL A 30 12.82 18.09 16.34
CA VAL A 30 12.69 18.35 17.77
C VAL A 30 12.06 19.72 17.98
N LEU A 31 11.07 19.78 18.86
CA LEU A 31 10.46 21.00 19.34
C LEU A 31 11.11 21.44 20.63
N GLN A 32 11.01 22.72 20.94
CA GLN A 32 11.47 23.31 22.19
C GLN A 32 10.84 22.59 23.39
N SER A 33 11.66 22.03 24.29
CA SER A 33 11.21 21.13 25.36
C SER A 33 11.50 21.65 26.77
N GLU A 34 12.31 22.71 26.92
CA GLU A 34 12.86 23.13 28.21
C GLU A 34 11.79 23.40 29.28
N ALA A 35 10.70 24.08 28.91
CA ALA A 35 9.59 24.33 29.83
C ALA A 35 8.90 23.04 30.27
N LEU A 36 8.69 22.10 29.34
CA LEU A 36 8.07 20.81 29.64
C LEU A 36 8.98 19.90 30.47
N GLU A 37 10.28 20.02 30.32
CA GLU A 37 11.26 19.30 31.14
C GLU A 37 11.19 19.76 32.61
N VAL A 38 11.03 21.10 32.84
CA VAL A 38 10.78 21.64 34.17
C VAL A 38 9.47 21.16 34.75
N ASP A 39 8.36 21.13 33.97
CA ASP A 39 7.07 20.61 34.40
C ASP A 39 7.17 19.13 34.80
N VAL A 40 7.93 18.33 34.05
CA VAL A 40 8.19 16.92 34.38
C VAL A 40 9.00 16.79 35.67
N ALA A 41 10.01 17.65 35.89
CA ALA A 41 10.81 17.64 37.11
C ALA A 41 9.94 18.00 38.34
N GLN A 42 9.08 18.98 38.21
CA GLN A 42 8.13 19.35 39.25
C GLN A 42 7.13 18.21 39.57
N ALA A 43 6.56 17.59 38.53
CA ALA A 43 5.65 16.47 38.72
C ALA A 43 6.34 15.26 39.36
N LYS A 44 7.60 14.99 39.07
CA LYS A 44 8.40 13.94 39.71
C LYS A 44 8.62 14.24 41.21
N ALA A 45 8.91 15.48 41.56
CA ALA A 45 9.06 15.88 42.96
C ALA A 45 7.76 15.70 43.77
N ALA A 46 6.61 16.06 43.17
CA ALA A 46 5.30 15.85 43.77
C ALA A 46 4.95 14.35 43.98
N VAL A 47 5.37 13.48 43.05
CA VAL A 47 5.23 12.02 43.23
C VAL A 47 6.11 11.54 44.36
N ALA A 48 7.35 12.00 44.50
CA ALA A 48 8.27 11.61 45.57
C ALA A 48 7.73 12.05 46.97
N GLU A 49 7.18 13.27 47.05
CA GLU A 49 6.52 13.76 48.26
C GLU A 49 5.31 12.87 48.66
N ALA A 50 4.44 12.56 47.67
CA ALA A 50 3.26 11.72 47.93
C ALA A 50 3.65 10.27 48.27
N GLU A 51 4.75 9.75 47.73
CA GLU A 51 5.31 8.44 48.10
C GLU A 51 5.75 8.42 49.60
N ALA A 52 6.47 9.45 50.06
CA ALA A 52 6.89 9.59 51.43
C ALA A 52 5.69 9.70 52.38
N MET A 53 4.67 10.49 52.05
CA MET A 53 3.44 10.59 52.81
C MET A 53 2.67 9.26 52.88
N LEU A 54 2.65 8.50 51.79
CA LEU A 54 2.00 7.18 51.80
C LEU A 54 2.76 6.20 52.68
N GLU A 55 4.07 6.19 52.66
CA GLU A 55 4.88 5.30 53.52
C GLU A 55 4.70 5.64 55.03
N GLU A 56 4.63 6.92 55.37
CA GLU A 56 4.29 7.34 56.75
C GLU A 56 2.88 6.84 57.13
N ALA A 57 1.88 7.10 56.30
CA ALA A 57 0.50 6.68 56.56
C ALA A 57 0.36 5.15 56.66
N LYS A 58 1.06 4.38 55.85
CA LYS A 58 1.13 2.93 55.92
C LYS A 58 1.74 2.44 57.24
N ALA A 59 2.86 3.04 57.67
CA ALA A 59 3.51 2.71 58.92
C ALA A 59 2.60 2.99 60.12
N ASN A 60 1.87 4.12 60.11
CA ASN A 60 0.89 4.46 61.13
C ASN A 60 -0.30 3.48 61.14
N ALA A 61 -0.85 3.16 59.98
CA ALA A 61 -1.94 2.20 59.83
C ALA A 61 -1.52 0.77 60.26
N ALA A 62 -0.30 0.35 59.93
CA ALA A 62 0.23 -0.94 60.37
C ALA A 62 0.36 -1.04 61.88
N ARG A 63 0.89 0.03 62.54
CA ARG A 63 0.93 0.10 64.01
C ARG A 63 -0.48 0.04 64.61
N ALA A 64 -1.43 0.79 64.06
CA ALA A 64 -2.81 0.77 64.54
C ALA A 64 -3.46 -0.61 64.46
N ARG A 65 -3.23 -1.32 63.33
CA ARG A 65 -3.72 -2.72 63.19
C ARG A 65 -3.09 -3.68 64.18
N ALA A 66 -1.81 -3.52 64.54
CA ALA A 66 -1.11 -4.39 65.44
C ALA A 66 -1.63 -4.28 66.90
N ILE A 67 -2.09 -3.10 67.30
CA ILE A 67 -2.62 -2.86 68.68
C ILE A 67 -4.15 -2.82 68.72
N GLN A 68 -4.81 -3.20 67.67
CA GLN A 68 -6.26 -3.29 67.58
C GLN A 68 -6.74 -4.42 68.51
N GLY A 69 -7.55 -4.09 69.54
CA GLY A 69 -8.01 -5.00 70.53
C GLY A 69 -7.30 -4.95 71.92
N GLU A 70 -6.16 -4.24 71.95
CA GLU A 70 -5.44 -4.05 73.26
C GLU A 70 -5.96 -2.85 74.07
N GLY A 71 -6.95 -2.11 73.54
CA GLY A 71 -7.55 -0.97 74.24
C GLY A 71 -6.66 0.32 74.25
N ALA A 72 -5.51 0.28 73.63
CA ALA A 72 -4.55 1.39 73.60
C ALA A 72 -4.97 2.56 72.64
N LEU A 73 -5.82 2.31 71.63
CA LEU A 73 -6.42 3.28 70.75
C LEU A 73 -7.92 3.09 70.65
N SER A 74 -8.67 4.17 70.45
CA SER A 74 -10.12 4.05 70.19
C SER A 74 -10.35 3.59 68.72
N ASP A 75 -11.50 2.93 68.51
CA ASP A 75 -11.90 2.47 67.17
C ASP A 75 -11.93 3.65 66.15
N GLN A 76 -12.31 4.84 66.59
CA GLN A 76 -12.29 6.06 65.77
C GLN A 76 -10.86 6.44 65.34
N GLN A 77 -9.88 6.34 66.24
CA GLN A 77 -8.48 6.66 65.91
C GLN A 77 -7.91 5.64 64.90
N ILE A 78 -8.21 4.35 65.10
CA ILE A 78 -7.84 3.29 64.19
C ILE A 78 -8.44 3.55 62.80
N ALA A 79 -9.74 3.84 62.71
CA ALA A 79 -10.44 4.15 61.49
C ALA A 79 -9.85 5.39 60.74
N GLN A 80 -9.44 6.40 61.53
CA GLN A 80 -8.76 7.59 60.96
C GLN A 80 -7.41 7.25 60.32
N MET A 81 -6.57 6.42 60.97
CA MET A 81 -5.27 6.02 60.44
C MET A 81 -5.42 5.15 59.16
N LEU A 82 -6.39 4.23 59.14
CA LEU A 82 -6.69 3.44 57.96
C LEU A 82 -7.22 4.28 56.78
N THR A 83 -8.02 5.30 57.11
CA THR A 83 -8.53 6.23 56.11
C THR A 83 -7.41 7.13 55.55
N ALA A 84 -6.48 7.57 56.42
CA ALA A 84 -5.31 8.35 56.04
C ALA A 84 -4.42 7.58 55.04
N GLU A 85 -4.18 6.27 55.28
CA GLU A 85 -3.45 5.41 54.35
C GLU A 85 -4.13 5.37 52.97
N LYS A 86 -5.46 5.15 52.95
CA LYS A 86 -6.23 5.12 51.68
C LYS A 86 -6.16 6.48 50.96
N THR A 87 -6.27 7.59 51.69
CA THR A 87 -6.24 8.93 51.16
C THR A 87 -4.85 9.25 50.58
N ALA A 88 -3.76 8.90 51.30
CA ALA A 88 -2.40 9.07 50.81
C ALA A 88 -2.15 8.22 49.53
N GLY A 89 -2.65 7.01 49.48
CA GLY A 89 -2.62 6.15 48.29
C GLY A 89 -3.32 6.78 47.07
N ALA A 90 -4.51 7.35 47.29
CA ALA A 90 -5.25 8.04 46.24
C ALA A 90 -4.52 9.31 45.76
N ARG A 91 -3.89 10.09 46.63
CA ARG A 91 -3.07 11.24 46.27
C ARG A 91 -1.86 10.84 45.42
N LEU A 92 -1.14 9.79 45.83
CA LEU A 92 -0.03 9.27 45.02
C LEU A 92 -0.49 8.88 43.62
N ALA A 93 -1.62 8.16 43.51
CA ALA A 93 -2.17 7.80 42.21
C ALA A 93 -2.48 9.03 41.33
N ALA A 94 -3.03 10.10 41.91
CA ALA A 94 -3.30 11.36 41.24
C ALA A 94 -2.01 12.04 40.72
N HIS A 95 -0.97 12.13 41.57
CA HIS A 95 0.32 12.72 41.16
C HIS A 95 1.04 11.90 40.09
N ARG A 96 0.96 10.56 40.16
CA ARG A 96 1.47 9.67 39.09
C ARG A 96 0.75 9.88 37.78
N ALA A 97 -0.57 10.09 37.78
CA ALA A 97 -1.33 10.42 36.57
C ALA A 97 -0.90 11.76 35.97
N THR A 98 -0.68 12.79 36.83
CA THR A 98 -0.16 14.08 36.39
C THR A 98 1.24 13.93 35.77
N LEU A 99 2.14 13.19 36.41
CA LEU A 99 3.47 12.93 35.85
C LEU A 99 3.40 12.23 34.47
N ALA A 100 2.53 11.22 34.35
CA ALA A 100 2.33 10.52 33.08
C ALA A 100 1.85 11.47 31.98
N GLN A 101 0.97 12.43 32.30
CA GLN A 101 0.52 13.44 31.37
C GLN A 101 1.66 14.36 30.92
N GLN A 102 2.52 14.83 31.83
CA GLN A 102 3.65 15.69 31.46
C GLN A 102 4.69 14.92 30.64
N LEU A 103 4.96 13.67 30.96
CA LEU A 103 5.85 12.81 30.17
C LEU A 103 5.32 12.60 28.74
N LEU A 104 4.01 12.43 28.57
CA LEU A 104 3.38 12.32 27.26
C LEU A 104 3.53 13.61 26.45
N ARG A 105 3.32 14.77 27.08
CA ARG A 105 3.54 16.08 26.43
C ARG A 105 5.00 16.25 26.00
N LEU A 106 5.94 15.87 26.86
CA LEU A 106 7.37 15.90 26.53
C LEU A 106 7.71 14.93 25.39
N LYS A 107 7.10 13.76 25.35
CA LYS A 107 7.26 12.81 24.22
C LYS A 107 6.85 13.43 22.90
N TYR A 108 5.78 14.20 22.87
CA TYR A 108 5.26 14.87 21.67
C TYR A 108 6.15 16.00 21.13
N THR A 109 7.18 16.42 21.89
CA THR A 109 8.18 17.36 21.36
C THR A 109 9.13 16.73 20.34
N ARG A 110 9.19 15.40 20.28
CA ARG A 110 10.00 14.66 19.31
C ARG A 110 9.12 14.13 18.20
N ILE A 111 9.25 14.69 17.02
CA ILE A 111 8.55 14.21 15.83
C ILE A 111 9.30 12.99 15.31
N ILE A 112 8.67 11.83 15.36
CA ILE A 112 9.28 10.54 15.00
C ILE A 112 8.62 9.94 13.77
N ALA A 113 9.39 9.15 13.00
CA ALA A 113 8.87 8.37 11.90
C ALA A 113 7.95 7.26 12.42
N SER A 114 6.72 7.20 11.92
CA SER A 114 5.72 6.19 12.30
C SER A 114 6.02 4.80 11.72
N ASP A 115 6.80 4.73 10.64
CA ASP A 115 7.17 3.51 9.92
C ASP A 115 8.50 3.71 9.19
N ASP A 116 9.09 2.63 8.68
CA ASP A 116 10.20 2.71 7.74
C ASP A 116 9.73 3.32 6.43
N GLY A 117 10.57 4.15 5.79
CA GLY A 117 10.17 4.75 4.53
C GLY A 117 11.09 5.84 4.02
N ILE A 118 10.55 6.66 3.11
CA ILE A 118 11.24 7.76 2.46
C ILE A 118 10.43 9.03 2.65
N ILE A 119 11.09 10.12 3.07
CA ILE A 119 10.45 11.44 3.19
C ILE A 119 10.15 11.98 1.79
N SER A 120 8.88 12.22 1.50
CA SER A 120 8.44 12.76 0.20
C SER A 120 8.20 14.27 0.21
N ALA A 121 7.93 14.85 1.37
CA ALA A 121 7.78 16.28 1.54
C ALA A 121 8.15 16.70 2.96
N ARG A 122 8.69 17.90 3.12
CA ARG A 122 9.03 18.54 4.38
C ARG A 122 8.46 19.95 4.42
N ALA A 123 7.53 20.18 5.33
CA ALA A 123 7.03 21.51 5.68
C ALA A 123 7.66 22.04 6.96
N ALA A 124 8.41 21.20 7.69
CA ALA A 124 9.12 21.56 8.90
C ALA A 124 10.21 22.61 8.61
N THR A 125 10.06 23.80 9.17
CA THR A 125 11.02 24.91 9.05
C THR A 125 11.61 25.22 10.41
N LEU A 126 12.94 25.27 10.50
CA LEU A 126 13.66 25.62 11.72
C LEU A 126 13.20 26.98 12.24
N GLY A 127 12.93 27.09 13.53
CA GLY A 127 12.47 28.33 14.18
C GLY A 127 10.96 28.60 14.06
N ALA A 128 10.23 27.87 13.23
CA ALA A 128 8.79 28.02 13.13
C ALA A 128 8.08 27.52 14.39
N VAL A 129 6.98 28.17 14.76
CA VAL A 129 6.06 27.70 15.81
C VAL A 129 5.01 26.81 15.18
N VAL A 130 4.83 25.60 15.73
CA VAL A 130 3.91 24.60 15.15
C VAL A 130 2.53 24.67 15.78
N ALA A 131 1.52 24.37 14.98
CA ALA A 131 0.15 24.14 15.44
C ALA A 131 -0.14 22.64 15.52
N GLN A 132 -1.03 22.25 16.44
CA GLN A 132 -1.47 20.85 16.53
C GLN A 132 -2.15 20.42 15.23
N GLY A 133 -1.76 19.24 14.72
CA GLY A 133 -2.27 18.70 13.44
C GLY A 133 -1.57 19.26 12.19
N GLN A 134 -0.67 20.26 12.34
CA GLN A 134 0.10 20.78 11.21
C GLN A 134 1.00 19.67 10.64
N GLU A 135 0.91 19.43 9.33
CA GLU A 135 1.82 18.51 8.62
C GLU A 135 3.25 19.06 8.67
N LEU A 136 4.19 18.26 9.14
CA LEU A 136 5.61 18.57 9.16
C LEU A 136 6.40 17.74 8.16
N PHE A 137 6.05 16.48 8.02
CA PHE A 137 6.67 15.58 7.05
C PHE A 137 5.61 14.69 6.39
N ARG A 138 5.92 14.30 5.15
CA ARG A 138 5.16 13.28 4.43
C ARG A 138 6.05 12.08 4.17
N LEU A 139 5.63 10.91 4.64
CA LEU A 139 6.37 9.65 4.55
C LEU A 139 5.71 8.71 3.55
N ILE A 140 6.49 8.20 2.60
CA ILE A 140 6.13 7.04 1.79
C ILE A 140 6.58 5.81 2.57
N ARG A 141 5.62 5.12 3.19
CA ARG A 141 5.91 3.95 4.02
C ARG A 141 6.45 2.80 3.20
N GLN A 142 7.53 2.15 3.68
CA GLN A 142 8.17 0.97 3.08
C GLN A 142 8.57 1.15 1.62
N ALA A 143 8.67 2.39 1.14
CA ALA A 143 8.89 2.73 -0.27
C ALA A 143 7.90 2.04 -1.23
N ARG A 144 6.69 1.72 -0.76
CA ARG A 144 5.65 1.04 -1.55
C ARG A 144 4.98 2.03 -2.48
N LEU A 145 4.90 1.62 -3.74
CA LEU A 145 4.16 2.33 -4.77
C LEU A 145 3.00 1.46 -5.24
N GLU A 146 1.88 2.10 -5.48
CA GLU A 146 0.70 1.48 -6.10
C GLU A 146 0.31 2.29 -7.32
N TRP A 147 0.04 1.60 -8.41
CA TRP A 147 -0.60 2.19 -9.55
C TRP A 147 -2.12 2.05 -9.42
N ARG A 148 -2.82 3.17 -9.56
CA ARG A 148 -4.28 3.22 -9.62
C ARG A 148 -4.69 3.18 -11.08
N ALA A 149 -5.03 1.97 -11.56
CA ALA A 149 -5.49 1.77 -12.92
C ALA A 149 -7.00 1.97 -13.00
N GLU A 150 -7.43 2.79 -13.92
CA GLU A 150 -8.86 2.92 -14.24
C GLU A 150 -9.22 1.85 -15.27
N VAL A 151 -10.24 1.07 -14.95
CA VAL A 151 -10.72 -0.04 -15.78
C VAL A 151 -12.22 0.08 -15.96
N THR A 152 -12.71 -0.22 -17.15
CA THR A 152 -14.14 -0.16 -17.43
C THR A 152 -14.92 -1.21 -16.62
N ALA A 153 -16.16 -0.90 -16.28
CA ALA A 153 -17.02 -1.84 -15.55
C ALA A 153 -17.22 -3.19 -16.30
N ALA A 154 -17.15 -3.17 -17.63
CA ALA A 154 -17.28 -4.38 -18.46
C ALA A 154 -16.08 -5.33 -18.27
N ASP A 155 -14.87 -4.79 -18.15
CA ASP A 155 -13.65 -5.59 -18.00
C ASP A 155 -13.42 -6.05 -16.56
N LEU A 156 -14.09 -5.42 -15.59
CA LEU A 156 -13.90 -5.65 -14.17
C LEU A 156 -14.20 -7.11 -13.77
N ALA A 157 -15.19 -7.74 -14.41
CA ALA A 157 -15.59 -9.12 -14.11
C ALA A 157 -14.47 -10.14 -14.36
N ALA A 158 -13.52 -9.82 -15.24
CA ALA A 158 -12.40 -10.69 -15.58
C ALA A 158 -11.17 -10.46 -14.69
N ILE A 159 -11.16 -9.38 -13.90
CA ILE A 159 -10.01 -9.01 -13.06
C ILE A 159 -10.19 -9.63 -11.68
N LYS A 160 -9.11 -10.22 -11.16
CA LYS A 160 -9.08 -10.82 -9.82
C LYS A 160 -7.81 -10.40 -9.08
N PRO A 161 -7.89 -10.25 -7.75
CA PRO A 161 -6.69 -10.05 -6.93
C PRO A 161 -5.66 -11.16 -7.18
N GLY A 162 -4.39 -10.78 -7.20
CA GLY A 162 -3.27 -11.69 -7.44
C GLY A 162 -2.82 -11.83 -8.90
N GLN A 163 -3.59 -11.33 -9.88
CA GLN A 163 -3.17 -11.35 -11.27
C GLN A 163 -1.94 -10.49 -11.54
N ASN A 164 -1.08 -10.97 -12.42
CA ASN A 164 0.12 -10.24 -12.84
C ASN A 164 -0.24 -9.11 -13.81
N VAL A 165 0.48 -8.02 -13.70
CA VAL A 165 0.30 -6.84 -14.53
C VAL A 165 1.65 -6.39 -15.05
N ASN A 166 1.73 -6.12 -16.34
CA ASN A 166 2.90 -5.48 -16.93
C ASN A 166 2.63 -3.99 -17.05
N VAL A 167 3.30 -3.19 -16.22
CA VAL A 167 3.09 -1.73 -16.14
C VAL A 167 4.21 -1.03 -16.90
N ARG A 168 3.83 -0.13 -17.81
CA ARG A 168 4.74 0.72 -18.59
C ARG A 168 4.59 2.15 -18.09
N VAL A 169 5.69 2.75 -17.70
CA VAL A 169 5.73 4.16 -17.27
C VAL A 169 6.50 4.96 -18.32
N ARG A 170 5.89 5.99 -18.87
CA ARG A 170 6.60 6.95 -19.71
C ARG A 170 7.42 7.87 -18.82
N ALA A 171 8.71 7.62 -18.71
CA ALA A 171 9.64 8.58 -18.16
C ALA A 171 9.95 9.61 -19.25
N GLY A 172 9.41 10.81 -19.12
CA GLY A 172 9.81 11.92 -19.98
C GLY A 172 11.28 12.23 -19.73
N GLY A 173 12.15 11.93 -20.71
CA GLY A 173 13.58 12.23 -20.61
C GLY A 173 14.54 11.12 -21.03
N LEU A 174 14.06 9.92 -21.36
CA LEU A 174 14.91 8.91 -22.02
C LEU A 174 14.91 9.15 -23.54
N PRO A 175 16.09 9.17 -24.20
CA PRO A 175 16.20 9.50 -25.64
C PRO A 175 15.40 8.60 -26.57
N ASP A 176 15.10 7.37 -26.16
CA ASP A 176 14.50 6.33 -27.01
C ASP A 176 13.02 6.05 -26.71
N GLY A 177 12.37 6.82 -25.83
CA GLY A 177 10.96 6.57 -25.48
C GLY A 177 10.72 5.19 -24.88
N THR A 178 11.76 4.47 -24.49
CA THR A 178 11.69 3.16 -23.86
C THR A 178 11.09 3.31 -22.47
N ALA A 179 9.79 3.10 -22.41
CA ALA A 179 9.07 2.95 -21.17
C ALA A 179 9.67 1.75 -20.41
N GLY A 180 10.28 2.00 -19.28
CA GLY A 180 10.63 0.91 -18.37
C GLY A 180 9.38 0.10 -18.06
N SER A 181 9.41 -1.21 -18.33
CA SER A 181 8.33 -2.09 -17.91
C SER A 181 8.64 -2.64 -16.51
N ILE A 182 7.67 -2.57 -15.62
CA ILE A 182 7.75 -3.16 -14.30
C ILE A 182 6.60 -4.15 -14.08
N SER A 183 6.91 -5.29 -13.52
CA SER A 183 5.89 -6.27 -13.14
C SER A 183 5.21 -5.83 -11.85
N GLY A 184 3.89 -5.72 -11.92
CA GLY A 184 3.02 -5.47 -10.78
C GLY A 184 2.08 -6.63 -10.52
N ARG A 185 1.31 -6.52 -9.45
CA ARG A 185 0.27 -7.49 -9.10
C ARG A 185 -0.99 -6.76 -8.66
N VAL A 186 -2.15 -7.22 -9.14
CA VAL A 186 -3.44 -6.72 -8.65
C VAL A 186 -3.56 -7.04 -7.17
N ARG A 187 -3.60 -6.01 -6.34
CA ARG A 187 -3.79 -6.13 -4.90
C ARG A 187 -5.27 -6.15 -4.54
N MET A 188 -6.00 -5.22 -5.08
CA MET A 188 -7.40 -4.99 -4.72
C MET A 188 -8.14 -4.27 -5.86
N ILE A 189 -9.42 -4.54 -5.95
CA ILE A 189 -10.35 -3.83 -6.83
C ILE A 189 -11.20 -2.93 -5.94
N SER A 190 -11.44 -1.69 -6.37
CA SER A 190 -12.35 -0.79 -5.65
C SER A 190 -13.75 -1.41 -5.56
N PRO A 191 -14.39 -1.38 -4.40
CA PRO A 191 -15.78 -1.87 -4.27
C PRO A 191 -16.80 -0.97 -4.96
N THR A 192 -16.37 0.21 -5.43
CA THR A 192 -17.23 1.22 -6.07
C THR A 192 -16.78 1.50 -7.48
N VAL A 193 -17.75 1.72 -8.36
CA VAL A 193 -17.57 2.23 -9.72
C VAL A 193 -17.98 3.70 -9.71
N ASP A 194 -17.18 4.55 -10.31
CA ASP A 194 -17.50 5.96 -10.47
C ASP A 194 -18.71 6.10 -11.42
N PRO A 195 -19.82 6.70 -10.98
CA PRO A 195 -21.03 6.82 -11.80
C PRO A 195 -20.87 7.77 -13.00
N GLN A 196 -19.92 8.69 -12.97
CA GLN A 196 -19.69 9.64 -14.05
C GLN A 196 -18.83 9.03 -15.15
N THR A 197 -17.72 8.39 -14.79
CA THR A 197 -16.79 7.80 -15.75
C THR A 197 -17.14 6.34 -16.09
N ARG A 198 -17.95 5.66 -15.28
CA ARG A 198 -18.26 4.23 -15.33
C ARG A 198 -17.01 3.33 -15.21
N ASN A 199 -15.95 3.88 -14.63
CA ASN A 199 -14.71 3.17 -14.39
C ASN A 199 -14.60 2.76 -12.93
N ALA A 200 -13.94 1.64 -12.68
CA ALA A 200 -13.50 1.24 -11.35
C ALA A 200 -11.99 1.39 -11.22
N ILE A 201 -11.53 1.61 -9.99
CA ILE A 201 -10.10 1.70 -9.71
C ILE A 201 -9.59 0.31 -9.31
N VAL A 202 -8.58 -0.16 -10.00
CA VAL A 202 -7.82 -1.36 -9.66
C VAL A 202 -6.48 -0.93 -9.07
N PHE A 203 -6.20 -1.37 -7.86
CA PHE A 203 -4.95 -1.06 -7.16
C PHE A 203 -3.92 -2.13 -7.48
N ILE A 204 -2.83 -1.74 -8.11
CA ILE A 204 -1.76 -2.62 -8.55
C ILE A 204 -0.51 -2.28 -7.76
N GLU A 205 -0.04 -3.23 -6.97
CA GLU A 205 1.22 -3.11 -6.23
C GLU A 205 2.41 -3.21 -7.19
N LEU A 206 3.39 -2.32 -7.02
CA LEU A 206 4.59 -2.24 -7.84
C LEU A 206 5.83 -2.52 -6.96
N PRO A 207 6.17 -3.78 -6.68
CA PRO A 207 7.34 -4.12 -5.88
C PRO A 207 8.61 -3.59 -6.54
N GLY A 208 9.44 -2.90 -5.74
CA GLY A 208 10.69 -2.32 -6.27
C GLY A 208 10.51 -1.10 -7.18
N GLY A 209 9.27 -0.61 -7.38
CA GLY A 209 9.01 0.52 -8.28
C GLY A 209 9.81 1.78 -7.92
N PHE A 210 9.97 2.06 -6.63
CA PHE A 210 10.78 3.20 -6.18
C PHE A 210 12.27 3.04 -6.54
N ALA A 211 12.83 1.83 -6.40
CA ALA A 211 14.20 1.51 -6.79
C ALA A 211 14.39 1.58 -8.32
N ALA A 212 13.34 1.24 -9.08
CA ALA A 212 13.31 1.38 -10.54
C ALA A 212 13.12 2.83 -11.03
N GLY A 213 13.13 3.81 -10.13
CA GLY A 213 13.02 5.22 -10.48
C GLY A 213 11.58 5.76 -10.56
N LEU A 214 10.57 4.95 -10.27
CA LEU A 214 9.19 5.43 -10.24
C LEU A 214 8.95 6.39 -9.08
N ARG A 215 8.11 7.38 -9.30
CA ARG A 215 7.73 8.37 -8.29
C ARG A 215 6.20 8.52 -8.24
N PRO A 216 5.63 8.85 -7.07
CA PRO A 216 4.23 9.20 -6.97
C PRO A 216 3.87 10.35 -7.92
N GLY A 217 2.70 10.25 -8.56
CA GLY A 217 2.25 11.24 -9.54
C GLY A 217 2.67 10.97 -10.99
N MET A 218 3.50 9.96 -11.25
CA MET A 218 3.80 9.55 -12.62
C MET A 218 2.60 8.89 -13.28
N PHE A 219 2.41 9.16 -14.58
CA PHE A 219 1.41 8.49 -15.39
C PHE A 219 1.94 7.12 -15.85
N ALA A 220 1.08 6.11 -15.74
CA ALA A 220 1.40 4.74 -16.15
C ALA A 220 0.28 4.14 -16.99
N THR A 221 0.67 3.23 -17.89
CA THR A 221 -0.24 2.35 -18.64
C THR A 221 0.17 0.91 -18.38
N GLY A 222 -0.72 -0.05 -18.57
CA GLY A 222 -0.34 -1.44 -18.35
C GLY A 222 -1.35 -2.45 -18.88
N GLU A 223 -0.92 -3.68 -18.90
CA GLU A 223 -1.69 -4.83 -19.37
C GLU A 223 -1.86 -5.83 -18.23
N ILE A 224 -3.11 -6.10 -17.85
CA ILE A 224 -3.47 -7.08 -16.82
C ILE A 224 -3.62 -8.45 -17.49
N GLN A 225 -2.89 -9.44 -17.02
CA GLN A 225 -3.01 -10.82 -17.51
C GLN A 225 -4.25 -11.47 -16.89
N ILE A 226 -5.32 -11.55 -17.66
CA ILE A 226 -6.61 -12.04 -17.17
C ILE A 226 -6.63 -13.57 -17.09
N ASP A 227 -6.18 -14.26 -18.15
CA ASP A 227 -6.18 -15.72 -18.22
C ASP A 227 -5.17 -16.22 -19.27
N ARG A 228 -4.66 -17.42 -19.07
CA ARG A 228 -3.89 -18.16 -20.07
C ARG A 228 -4.70 -19.39 -20.45
N LYS A 229 -5.36 -19.35 -21.60
CA LYS A 229 -6.02 -20.51 -22.17
C LYS A 229 -5.22 -21.00 -23.36
N THR A 230 -5.04 -22.30 -23.43
CA THR A 230 -4.56 -22.92 -24.64
C THR A 230 -5.69 -22.84 -25.69
N ALA A 231 -5.47 -22.08 -26.72
CA ALA A 231 -6.44 -21.89 -27.80
C ALA A 231 -5.79 -22.26 -29.13
N MET A 232 -6.60 -22.78 -30.02
CA MET A 232 -6.18 -23.00 -31.42
C MET A 232 -6.15 -21.64 -32.08
N THR A 233 -5.02 -21.28 -32.69
CA THR A 233 -4.85 -19.97 -33.32
C THR A 233 -4.34 -20.11 -34.74
N VAL A 234 -4.78 -19.20 -35.63
CA VAL A 234 -4.28 -19.06 -36.99
C VAL A 234 -3.67 -17.70 -37.20
N PRO A 235 -2.63 -17.53 -38.02
CA PRO A 235 -2.08 -16.22 -38.34
C PRO A 235 -3.11 -15.38 -39.11
N GLN A 236 -3.06 -14.07 -38.96
CA GLN A 236 -3.96 -13.14 -39.66
C GLN A 236 -3.88 -13.29 -41.18
N SER A 237 -2.71 -13.61 -41.73
CA SER A 237 -2.49 -13.86 -43.16
C SER A 237 -3.19 -15.11 -43.72
N ALA A 238 -3.64 -16.04 -42.87
CA ALA A 238 -4.40 -17.23 -43.26
C ALA A 238 -5.91 -16.96 -43.42
N ILE A 239 -6.38 -15.79 -42.92
CA ILE A 239 -7.80 -15.47 -42.89
C ILE A 239 -8.20 -14.75 -44.16
N VAL A 240 -9.24 -15.25 -44.81
CA VAL A 240 -9.81 -14.66 -46.01
C VAL A 240 -11.27 -14.31 -45.78
N LEU A 241 -11.67 -13.10 -46.13
CA LEU A 241 -13.06 -12.67 -46.05
C LEU A 241 -13.74 -12.93 -47.44
N ARG A 242 -14.76 -13.79 -47.42
CA ARG A 242 -15.60 -14.05 -48.62
C ARG A 242 -17.07 -14.06 -48.20
N ASP A 243 -17.89 -13.45 -49.02
CA ASP A 243 -19.35 -13.36 -48.80
C ASP A 243 -19.75 -12.88 -47.41
N GLY A 244 -18.92 -11.95 -46.82
CA GLY A 244 -19.15 -11.40 -45.50
C GLY A 244 -18.75 -12.35 -44.34
N PHE A 245 -18.19 -13.54 -44.64
CA PHE A 245 -17.76 -14.51 -43.63
C PHE A 245 -16.25 -14.76 -43.66
N GLN A 246 -15.73 -15.12 -42.50
CA GLN A 246 -14.30 -15.43 -42.30
C GLN A 246 -14.07 -16.91 -42.69
N HIS A 247 -13.04 -17.12 -43.52
CA HIS A 247 -12.66 -18.44 -44.00
C HIS A 247 -11.16 -18.65 -43.88
N VAL A 248 -10.75 -19.90 -43.81
CA VAL A 248 -9.38 -20.36 -43.97
C VAL A 248 -9.31 -21.45 -45.03
N PHE A 249 -8.18 -21.61 -45.68
CA PHE A 249 -7.94 -22.73 -46.57
C PHE A 249 -7.29 -23.88 -45.81
N VAL A 250 -8.01 -24.99 -45.70
CA VAL A 250 -7.52 -26.22 -45.08
C VAL A 250 -6.89 -27.09 -46.17
N VAL A 251 -5.67 -27.56 -45.91
CA VAL A 251 -4.96 -28.44 -46.85
C VAL A 251 -5.48 -29.90 -46.65
N GLY A 252 -6.06 -30.45 -47.69
CA GLY A 252 -6.56 -31.82 -47.76
C GLY A 252 -5.59 -32.79 -48.46
N GLU A 253 -6.13 -33.98 -48.79
CA GLU A 253 -5.39 -35.02 -49.50
C GLU A 253 -4.99 -34.53 -50.90
N GLY A 254 -3.79 -34.91 -51.35
CA GLY A 254 -3.24 -34.46 -52.65
C GLY A 254 -2.88 -33.01 -52.71
N GLN A 255 -2.65 -32.36 -51.56
CA GLN A 255 -2.27 -30.93 -51.47
C GLN A 255 -3.34 -29.96 -52.04
N ARG A 256 -4.58 -30.40 -52.11
CA ARG A 256 -5.69 -29.52 -52.51
C ARG A 256 -6.23 -28.78 -51.32
N VAL A 257 -6.53 -27.49 -51.49
CA VAL A 257 -7.10 -26.66 -50.45
C VAL A 257 -8.61 -26.63 -50.54
N LYS A 258 -9.23 -26.65 -49.36
CA LYS A 258 -10.68 -26.51 -49.19
C LYS A 258 -10.97 -25.22 -48.42
N LEU A 259 -11.83 -24.38 -48.97
CA LEU A 259 -12.30 -23.16 -48.32
C LEU A 259 -13.24 -23.60 -47.17
N THR A 260 -12.85 -23.25 -45.94
CA THR A 260 -13.59 -23.64 -44.75
C THR A 260 -13.97 -22.41 -43.96
N LYS A 261 -15.26 -22.26 -43.65
CA LYS A 261 -15.79 -21.19 -42.83
C LYS A 261 -15.33 -21.39 -41.39
N VAL A 262 -14.85 -20.32 -40.78
CA VAL A 262 -14.38 -20.33 -39.37
C VAL A 262 -15.03 -19.23 -38.58
N GLN A 263 -15.20 -19.51 -37.28
CA GLN A 263 -15.60 -18.51 -36.31
C GLN A 263 -14.35 -18.10 -35.52
N LEU A 264 -13.99 -16.85 -35.62
CA LEU A 264 -12.83 -16.32 -34.90
C LEU A 264 -13.24 -15.76 -33.54
N GLY A 265 -12.35 -15.92 -32.57
CA GLY A 265 -12.44 -15.38 -31.22
C GLY A 265 -11.54 -14.20 -31.03
N ARG A 266 -10.78 -14.22 -29.94
CA ARG A 266 -9.88 -13.13 -29.56
C ARG A 266 -8.67 -13.04 -30.49
N ARG A 267 -8.15 -11.82 -30.62
CA ARG A 267 -6.88 -11.56 -31.29
C ARG A 267 -5.75 -11.52 -30.26
N ASP A 268 -4.68 -12.24 -30.53
CA ASP A 268 -3.44 -12.17 -29.75
C ASP A 268 -2.28 -11.84 -30.71
N GLY A 269 -1.82 -10.60 -30.67
CA GLY A 269 -0.81 -10.09 -31.58
C GLY A 269 -1.20 -10.21 -33.05
N ALA A 270 -0.44 -11.02 -33.83
CA ALA A 270 -0.68 -11.31 -35.25
C ALA A 270 -1.52 -12.58 -35.48
N ARG A 271 -2.09 -13.17 -34.42
CA ARG A 271 -2.87 -14.42 -34.49
C ARG A 271 -4.30 -14.20 -34.02
N PHE A 272 -5.21 -15.00 -34.56
CA PHE A 272 -6.61 -15.04 -34.13
C PHE A 272 -6.96 -16.42 -33.57
N GLU A 273 -7.67 -16.44 -32.46
CA GLU A 273 -8.28 -17.65 -31.90
C GLU A 273 -9.34 -18.19 -32.86
N VAL A 274 -9.38 -19.51 -33.05
CA VAL A 274 -10.42 -20.17 -33.79
C VAL A 274 -11.33 -20.89 -32.83
N LEU A 275 -12.59 -20.46 -32.76
CA LEU A 275 -13.62 -21.04 -31.89
C LEU A 275 -14.27 -22.28 -32.51
N SER A 276 -14.43 -22.27 -33.83
CA SER A 276 -15.02 -23.40 -34.58
C SER A 276 -14.67 -23.34 -36.07
N GLY A 277 -14.82 -24.46 -36.77
CA GLY A 277 -14.64 -24.58 -38.21
C GLY A 277 -13.48 -25.45 -38.63
N ILE A 278 -12.43 -25.57 -37.83
CA ILE A 278 -11.29 -26.47 -38.09
C ILE A 278 -10.90 -27.23 -36.83
N SER A 279 -10.17 -28.31 -36.98
CA SER A 279 -9.60 -29.10 -35.86
C SER A 279 -8.09 -28.85 -35.72
N ALA A 280 -7.54 -29.15 -34.54
CA ALA A 280 -6.13 -28.93 -34.25
C ALA A 280 -5.16 -29.80 -35.08
N THR A 281 -5.67 -30.85 -35.71
CA THR A 281 -4.90 -31.75 -36.56
C THR A 281 -4.83 -31.30 -38.01
N GLN A 282 -5.66 -30.34 -38.42
CA GLN A 282 -5.73 -29.85 -39.79
C GLN A 282 -4.67 -28.81 -40.07
N SER A 283 -4.04 -28.91 -41.23
CA SER A 283 -3.09 -27.89 -41.72
C SER A 283 -3.84 -26.81 -42.48
N VAL A 284 -3.49 -25.54 -42.22
CA VAL A 284 -4.07 -24.40 -42.90
C VAL A 284 -2.98 -23.61 -43.67
N VAL A 285 -3.38 -22.97 -44.76
CA VAL A 285 -2.50 -22.12 -45.55
C VAL A 285 -2.19 -20.87 -44.75
N ALA A 286 -0.93 -20.69 -44.35
CA ALA A 286 -0.50 -19.58 -43.49
C ALA A 286 -0.23 -18.27 -44.27
N LEU A 287 0.24 -18.37 -45.53
CA LEU A 287 0.60 -17.24 -46.38
C LEU A 287 0.01 -17.46 -47.79
N GLY A 288 -0.38 -16.36 -48.47
CA GLY A 288 -0.92 -16.43 -49.81
C GLY A 288 -2.39 -16.83 -49.90
N ALA A 289 -3.11 -17.03 -48.81
CA ALA A 289 -4.49 -17.46 -48.79
C ALA A 289 -5.44 -16.58 -49.62
N ALA A 290 -5.16 -15.27 -49.75
CA ALA A 290 -6.00 -14.34 -50.50
C ALA A 290 -6.00 -14.61 -52.03
N PHE A 291 -5.01 -15.31 -52.53
CA PHE A 291 -4.85 -15.60 -53.99
C PHE A 291 -5.39 -16.97 -54.37
N LEU A 292 -5.88 -17.77 -53.42
CA LEU A 292 -6.34 -19.14 -53.68
C LEU A 292 -7.86 -19.22 -53.92
N SER A 293 -8.22 -20.15 -54.75
CA SER A 293 -9.60 -20.59 -54.97
C SER A 293 -9.83 -21.98 -54.35
N ASP A 294 -11.09 -22.29 -54.07
CA ASP A 294 -11.46 -23.62 -53.57
C ASP A 294 -11.07 -24.73 -54.56
N GLY A 295 -10.35 -25.75 -54.08
CA GLY A 295 -9.85 -26.84 -54.89
C GLY A 295 -8.47 -26.65 -55.51
N ASP A 296 -7.86 -25.48 -55.34
CA ASP A 296 -6.49 -25.22 -55.84
C ASP A 296 -5.48 -26.16 -55.21
N THR A 297 -4.40 -26.44 -55.95
CA THR A 297 -3.30 -27.26 -55.42
C THR A 297 -2.19 -26.35 -54.92
N VAL A 298 -1.75 -26.57 -53.70
CA VAL A 298 -0.69 -25.76 -53.04
C VAL A 298 0.56 -26.62 -52.83
N ARG A 299 1.70 -25.98 -52.85
CA ARG A 299 2.95 -26.61 -52.46
C ARG A 299 3.16 -26.37 -50.97
N VAL A 300 3.28 -27.46 -50.25
CA VAL A 300 3.56 -27.40 -48.81
C VAL A 300 5.07 -27.33 -48.62
N ASP A 301 5.59 -26.16 -48.26
CA ASP A 301 6.98 -26.03 -47.84
C ASP A 301 7.11 -26.58 -46.42
N GLY A 302 8.02 -27.54 -46.24
CA GLY A 302 8.15 -28.38 -45.01
C GLY A 302 8.56 -27.70 -43.73
N THR A 303 8.33 -26.40 -43.59
CA THR A 303 8.61 -25.61 -42.38
C THR A 303 7.30 -25.31 -41.64
N ALA A 304 6.60 -26.35 -41.22
CA ALA A 304 5.50 -26.20 -40.28
C ALA A 304 6.10 -25.84 -38.91
N ALA A 305 6.07 -24.58 -38.56
CA ALA A 305 6.41 -24.15 -37.23
C ALA A 305 5.46 -24.77 -36.20
N ARG A 306 5.88 -25.87 -35.60
CA ARG A 306 5.38 -26.31 -34.29
C ARG A 306 6.03 -25.35 -33.25
N LYS A 307 5.29 -24.38 -32.77
CA LYS A 307 5.54 -23.73 -31.47
C LYS A 307 4.23 -23.29 -30.88
#